data_f35d22443248bdcbb8ff494bb9ef9d15
#
_entry.id   f35d22443248bdcbb8ff494bb9ef9d15
#
_cell.length_a   1.000
_cell.length_b   1.000
_cell.length_c   1.000
_cell.angle_alpha   90.00
_cell.angle_beta   90.00
_cell.angle_gamma   90.00
#
_symmetry.space_group_name_H-M   'P 1'
#
loop_
_entity.id
_entity.type
_entity.pdbx_description
1 polymer ?
#
loop_
_entity_poly.entity_id
_entity_poly.type
_entity_poly.pdbx_seq_one_letter_code
_entity_poly.pdbx_strand_id
1 'polypeptide(L)'
;MKKFLIYFLLLFSFNQFVLADNTYFIDFNRVLNQSKAGADAQQKLKNKFESESKKFSIEEENIKKQENELISQKKALSNEDYQKKVDELRKKVAKLQADKQNSLNQIAQSRAQARQELLKNVNPILKTYMEENKIRLVVDKQSVILGDTTLEITDKIIEILNQKLSSLKIN
;
A
#
# COMPACT_ATOMS: atom_id res chain seq x y z
N MET A 1 62.63 -35.30 -9.31
CA MET A 1 62.22 -33.90 -9.18
C MET A 1 60.98 -33.54 -10.07
N LYS A 2 60.93 -33.93 -11.33
CA LYS A 2 59.77 -33.62 -12.21
C LYS A 2 58.43 -34.22 -11.76
N LYS A 3 58.37 -35.38 -11.11
CA LYS A 3 57.15 -36.02 -10.61
C LYS A 3 56.62 -35.35 -9.36
N PHE A 4 57.43 -34.71 -8.54
CA PHE A 4 57.02 -33.98 -7.34
C PHE A 4 56.33 -32.64 -7.68
N LEU A 5 56.77 -31.99 -8.76
CA LEU A 5 56.21 -30.75 -9.25
C LEU A 5 54.81 -30.90 -9.79
N ILE A 6 54.51 -32.05 -10.41
CA ILE A 6 53.17 -32.35 -10.96
C ILE A 6 52.17 -32.59 -9.82
N TYR A 7 52.55 -33.22 -8.73
CA TYR A 7 51.68 -33.40 -7.55
C TYR A 7 51.39 -32.09 -6.81
N PHE A 8 52.33 -31.15 -6.78
CA PHE A 8 52.14 -29.84 -6.17
C PHE A 8 51.17 -28.97 -7.01
N LEU A 9 51.19 -29.09 -8.33
CA LEU A 9 50.30 -28.37 -9.23
C LEU A 9 48.83 -28.87 -9.15
N LEU A 10 48.63 -30.17 -8.85
CA LEU A 10 47.31 -30.78 -8.69
C LEU A 10 46.58 -30.38 -7.37
N LEU A 11 47.34 -29.99 -6.34
CA LEU A 11 46.77 -29.55 -5.06
C LEU A 11 46.26 -28.09 -5.07
N PHE A 12 46.60 -27.31 -6.11
CA PHE A 12 46.20 -25.91 -6.21
C PHE A 12 44.89 -25.69 -6.99
N SER A 13 44.29 -26.76 -7.54
CA SER A 13 43.13 -26.66 -8.46
C SER A 13 41.75 -26.77 -7.80
N PHE A 14 41.65 -26.87 -6.48
CA PHE A 14 40.34 -27.10 -5.80
C PHE A 14 39.94 -26.04 -4.79
N ASN A 15 40.26 -24.76 -5.07
CA ASN A 15 39.50 -23.68 -4.42
C ASN A 15 38.31 -23.31 -5.27
N GLN A 16 37.33 -24.21 -5.37
CA GLN A 16 35.99 -23.81 -5.73
C GLN A 16 35.43 -23.03 -4.53
N PHE A 17 35.51 -21.69 -4.59
CA PHE A 17 34.66 -20.86 -3.76
C PHE A 17 33.24 -21.23 -4.11
N VAL A 18 32.61 -22.09 -3.33
CA VAL A 18 31.17 -22.20 -3.26
C VAL A 18 30.74 -20.85 -2.74
N LEU A 19 30.38 -19.95 -3.66
CA LEU A 19 29.65 -18.75 -3.32
C LEU A 19 28.33 -19.27 -2.74
N ALA A 20 28.22 -19.22 -1.43
CA ALA A 20 26.96 -19.51 -0.77
C ALA A 20 25.91 -18.61 -1.42
N ASP A 21 24.95 -19.24 -2.05
CA ASP A 21 23.86 -18.57 -2.78
C ASP A 21 22.92 -17.96 -1.72
N ASN A 22 23.31 -16.79 -1.18
CA ASN A 22 22.54 -16.15 -0.13
C ASN A 22 21.21 -15.68 -0.68
N THR A 23 20.13 -16.13 -0.05
CA THR A 23 18.80 -15.59 -0.28
C THR A 23 18.68 -14.28 0.47
N TYR A 24 18.39 -13.22 -0.24
CA TYR A 24 18.14 -11.90 0.34
C TYR A 24 16.64 -11.70 0.59
N PHE A 25 16.29 -10.74 1.43
CA PHE A 25 14.89 -10.43 1.67
C PHE A 25 14.64 -8.92 1.71
N ILE A 26 13.39 -8.56 1.37
CA ILE A 26 12.91 -7.19 1.33
C ILE A 26 11.60 -7.07 2.10
N ASP A 27 11.48 -6.05 2.95
CA ASP A 27 10.22 -5.66 3.58
C ASP A 27 9.43 -4.74 2.65
N PHE A 28 8.53 -5.33 1.85
CA PHE A 28 7.76 -4.57 0.89
C PHE A 28 6.79 -3.58 1.55
N ASN A 29 6.27 -3.89 2.74
CA ASN A 29 5.44 -2.96 3.48
C ASN A 29 6.25 -1.74 3.95
N ARG A 30 7.48 -1.96 4.34
CA ARG A 30 8.40 -0.87 4.71
C ARG A 30 8.75 0.01 3.51
N VAL A 31 8.98 -0.59 2.33
CA VAL A 31 9.15 0.17 1.07
C VAL A 31 7.92 1.02 0.79
N LEU A 32 6.70 0.45 0.91
CA LEU A 32 5.44 1.15 0.69
C LEU A 32 5.22 2.31 1.67
N ASN A 33 5.64 2.16 2.93
CA ASN A 33 5.35 3.15 3.96
C ASN A 33 6.45 4.22 4.11
N GLN A 34 7.72 3.90 3.80
CA GLN A 34 8.86 4.75 4.09
C GLN A 34 9.52 5.35 2.85
N SER A 35 9.24 4.84 1.64
CA SER A 35 9.70 5.53 0.43
C SER A 35 8.94 6.85 0.26
N LYS A 36 9.59 7.85 -0.37
CA LYS A 36 8.97 9.15 -0.66
C LYS A 36 7.65 8.99 -1.42
N ALA A 37 7.66 8.18 -2.47
CA ALA A 37 6.48 7.94 -3.28
C ALA A 37 5.37 7.19 -2.53
N GLY A 38 5.72 6.21 -1.71
CA GLY A 38 4.76 5.47 -0.89
C GLY A 38 4.17 6.33 0.23
N ALA A 39 5.00 7.09 0.95
CA ALA A 39 4.55 8.01 2.00
C ALA A 39 3.63 9.12 1.44
N ASP A 40 3.96 9.70 0.27
CA ASP A 40 3.10 10.66 -0.43
C ASP A 40 1.75 10.05 -0.79
N ALA A 41 1.74 8.83 -1.31
CA ALA A 41 0.51 8.09 -1.62
C ALA A 41 -0.36 7.85 -0.37
N GLN A 42 0.25 7.39 0.72
CA GLN A 42 -0.45 7.18 1.99
C GLN A 42 -1.05 8.50 2.53
N GLN A 43 -0.31 9.59 2.46
CA GLN A 43 -0.80 10.90 2.91
C GLN A 43 -1.99 11.39 2.08
N LYS A 44 -1.94 11.23 0.75
CA LYS A 44 -3.05 11.58 -0.15
C LYS A 44 -4.31 10.75 0.16
N LEU A 45 -4.15 9.44 0.35
CA LEU A 45 -5.26 8.55 0.72
C LEU A 45 -5.86 8.89 2.08
N LYS A 46 -5.01 9.24 3.05
CA LYS A 46 -5.44 9.69 4.37
C LYS A 46 -6.26 10.98 4.27
N ASN A 47 -5.74 11.98 3.56
CA ASN A 47 -6.43 13.26 3.37
C ASN A 47 -7.78 13.07 2.67
N LYS A 48 -7.85 12.21 1.65
CA LYS A 48 -9.10 11.86 0.96
C LYS A 48 -10.10 11.24 1.94
N PHE A 49 -9.68 10.25 2.74
CA PHE A 49 -10.52 9.62 3.74
C PHE A 49 -11.06 10.62 4.79
N GLU A 50 -10.20 11.48 5.33
CA GLU A 50 -10.58 12.49 6.33
C GLU A 50 -11.56 13.52 5.74
N SER A 51 -11.32 13.96 4.51
CA SER A 51 -12.21 14.88 3.79
C SER A 51 -13.59 14.26 3.56
N GLU A 52 -13.66 13.02 3.07
CA GLU A 52 -14.93 12.33 2.84
C GLU A 52 -15.66 12.04 4.16
N SER A 53 -14.93 11.61 5.20
CA SER A 53 -15.54 11.39 6.53
C SER A 53 -16.16 12.67 7.10
N LYS A 54 -15.50 13.81 6.93
CA LYS A 54 -16.04 15.12 7.36
C LYS A 54 -17.30 15.50 6.61
N LYS A 55 -17.33 15.29 5.28
CA LYS A 55 -18.54 15.55 4.46
C LYS A 55 -19.71 14.70 4.95
N PHE A 56 -19.48 13.42 5.17
CA PHE A 56 -20.53 12.50 5.64
C PHE A 56 -21.03 12.86 7.03
N SER A 57 -20.14 13.28 7.95
CA SER A 57 -20.55 13.75 9.27
C SER A 57 -21.47 14.97 9.20
N ILE A 58 -21.15 15.94 8.34
CA ILE A 58 -21.99 17.12 8.11
C ILE A 58 -23.36 16.73 7.54
N GLU A 59 -23.39 15.80 6.60
CA GLU A 59 -24.64 15.33 5.99
C GLU A 59 -25.51 14.56 7.00
N GLU A 60 -24.90 13.75 7.88
CA GLU A 60 -25.60 13.10 9.00
C GLU A 60 -26.25 14.12 9.94
N GLU A 61 -25.52 15.17 10.30
CA GLU A 61 -26.09 16.23 11.15
C GLU A 61 -27.23 16.96 10.46
N ASN A 62 -27.13 17.22 9.15
CA ASN A 62 -28.20 17.85 8.37
C ASN A 62 -29.43 16.96 8.29
N ILE A 63 -29.27 15.67 8.06
CA ILE A 63 -30.40 14.70 8.07
C ILE A 63 -31.04 14.67 9.45
N LYS A 64 -30.27 14.60 10.53
CA LYS A 64 -30.80 14.62 11.90
C LYS A 64 -31.56 15.89 12.23
N LYS A 65 -31.10 17.07 11.77
CA LYS A 65 -31.85 18.32 11.91
C LYS A 65 -33.21 18.25 11.17
N GLN A 66 -33.21 17.79 9.91
CA GLN A 66 -34.42 17.64 9.12
C GLN A 66 -35.40 16.64 9.76
N GLU A 67 -34.91 15.56 10.36
CA GLU A 67 -35.74 14.61 11.11
C GLU A 67 -36.41 15.26 12.31
N ASN A 68 -35.68 16.01 13.12
CA ASN A 68 -36.22 16.73 14.28
C ASN A 68 -37.24 17.79 13.87
N GLU A 69 -36.94 18.53 12.79
CA GLU A 69 -37.90 19.52 12.22
C GLU A 69 -39.19 18.83 11.75
N LEU A 70 -39.08 17.71 11.06
CA LEU A 70 -40.23 16.94 10.58
C LEU A 70 -41.08 16.42 11.74
N ILE A 71 -40.46 15.92 12.82
CA ILE A 71 -41.16 15.49 14.04
C ILE A 71 -41.94 16.66 14.66
N SER A 72 -41.33 17.85 14.76
CA SER A 72 -41.99 19.03 15.32
C SER A 72 -43.17 19.50 14.49
N GLN A 73 -43.14 19.34 13.17
CA GLN A 73 -44.19 19.73 12.24
C GLN A 73 -45.33 18.71 12.11
N LYS A 74 -45.23 17.53 12.75
CA LYS A 74 -46.18 16.43 12.59
C LYS A 74 -47.65 16.83 12.81
N LYS A 75 -47.93 17.74 13.78
CA LYS A 75 -49.25 18.21 14.09
C LYS A 75 -49.79 19.28 13.12
N ALA A 76 -48.90 19.93 12.38
CA ALA A 76 -49.21 21.03 11.47
C ALA A 76 -49.39 20.57 10.00
N LEU A 77 -48.84 19.40 9.66
CA LEU A 77 -48.89 18.83 8.31
C LEU A 77 -50.10 17.91 8.13
N SER A 78 -50.56 17.79 6.87
CA SER A 78 -51.49 16.71 6.50
C SER A 78 -50.77 15.35 6.61
N ASN A 79 -51.52 14.26 6.80
CA ASN A 79 -50.93 12.92 6.83
C ASN A 79 -50.18 12.59 5.55
N GLU A 80 -50.67 13.02 4.41
CA GLU A 80 -50.04 12.79 3.10
C GLU A 80 -48.73 13.56 2.97
N ASP A 81 -48.72 14.84 3.31
CA ASP A 81 -47.49 15.66 3.26
C ASP A 81 -46.41 15.17 4.26
N TYR A 82 -46.87 14.78 5.45
CA TYR A 82 -45.95 14.19 6.43
C TYR A 82 -45.30 12.92 5.90
N GLN A 83 -46.10 11.99 5.33
CA GLN A 83 -45.61 10.74 4.79
C GLN A 83 -44.65 10.98 3.62
N LYS A 84 -44.94 11.91 2.71
CA LYS A 84 -44.06 12.31 1.62
C LYS A 84 -42.68 12.79 2.12
N LYS A 85 -42.66 13.65 3.12
CA LYS A 85 -41.42 14.14 3.75
C LYS A 85 -40.62 13.03 4.45
N VAL A 86 -41.31 12.09 5.11
CA VAL A 86 -40.71 10.90 5.70
C VAL A 86 -39.98 10.07 4.62
N ASP A 87 -40.64 9.84 3.48
CA ASP A 87 -40.07 9.03 2.40
C ASP A 87 -38.89 9.74 1.71
N GLU A 88 -38.96 11.08 1.58
CA GLU A 88 -37.83 11.88 1.11
C GLU A 88 -36.61 11.76 2.06
N LEU A 89 -36.85 11.83 3.36
CA LEU A 89 -35.79 11.70 4.36
C LEU A 89 -35.15 10.29 4.36
N ARG A 90 -35.99 9.24 4.24
CA ARG A 90 -35.55 7.86 4.08
C ARG A 90 -34.65 7.68 2.85
N LYS A 91 -35.01 8.30 1.72
CA LYS A 91 -34.18 8.27 0.51
C LYS A 91 -32.82 8.95 0.73
N LYS A 92 -32.80 10.08 1.46
CA LYS A 92 -31.51 10.75 1.81
C LYS A 92 -30.61 9.87 2.69
N VAL A 93 -31.19 9.21 3.70
CA VAL A 93 -30.45 8.28 4.56
C VAL A 93 -29.88 7.11 3.75
N ALA A 94 -30.73 6.50 2.90
CA ALA A 94 -30.28 5.39 2.05
C ALA A 94 -29.15 5.82 1.09
N LYS A 95 -29.28 7.01 0.49
CA LYS A 95 -28.25 7.58 -0.38
C LYS A 95 -26.94 7.81 0.38
N LEU A 96 -27.00 8.42 1.56
CA LEU A 96 -25.82 8.66 2.38
C LEU A 96 -25.08 7.36 2.73
N GLN A 97 -25.80 6.29 3.08
CA GLN A 97 -25.21 4.99 3.36
C GLN A 97 -24.52 4.40 2.11
N ALA A 98 -25.19 4.50 0.95
CA ALA A 98 -24.60 4.06 -0.32
C ALA A 98 -23.33 4.87 -0.67
N ASP A 99 -23.37 6.19 -0.50
CA ASP A 99 -22.25 7.08 -0.80
C ASP A 99 -21.04 6.79 0.13
N LYS A 100 -21.29 6.53 1.43
CA LYS A 100 -20.25 6.09 2.38
C LYS A 100 -19.59 4.79 1.94
N GLN A 101 -20.39 3.79 1.60
CA GLN A 101 -19.85 2.50 1.15
C GLN A 101 -19.05 2.65 -0.14
N ASN A 102 -19.55 3.43 -1.10
CA ASN A 102 -18.85 3.71 -2.35
C ASN A 102 -17.51 4.43 -2.11
N SER A 103 -17.48 5.42 -1.22
CA SER A 103 -16.25 6.12 -0.84
C SER A 103 -15.21 5.18 -0.23
N LEU A 104 -15.60 4.31 0.69
CA LEU A 104 -14.72 3.30 1.27
C LEU A 104 -14.14 2.36 0.21
N ASN A 105 -14.99 1.90 -0.72
CA ASN A 105 -14.58 1.03 -1.82
C ASN A 105 -13.58 1.74 -2.75
N GLN A 106 -13.81 3.02 -3.08
CA GLN A 106 -12.89 3.82 -3.89
C GLN A 106 -11.54 4.00 -3.21
N ILE A 107 -11.51 4.26 -1.90
CA ILE A 107 -10.27 4.41 -1.13
C ILE A 107 -9.51 3.07 -1.12
N ALA A 108 -10.21 1.95 -0.92
CA ALA A 108 -9.59 0.62 -0.96
C ALA A 108 -8.99 0.31 -2.35
N GLN A 109 -9.71 0.64 -3.44
CA GLN A 109 -9.21 0.50 -4.81
C GLN A 109 -7.99 1.39 -5.07
N SER A 110 -8.03 2.66 -4.67
CA SER A 110 -6.90 3.58 -4.82
C SER A 110 -5.67 3.11 -4.05
N ARG A 111 -5.86 2.49 -2.86
CA ARG A 111 -4.77 1.88 -2.08
C ARG A 111 -4.16 0.67 -2.81
N ALA A 112 -5.00 -0.19 -3.39
CA ALA A 112 -4.53 -1.33 -4.18
C ALA A 112 -3.76 -0.87 -5.43
N GLN A 113 -4.26 0.16 -6.13
CA GLN A 113 -3.59 0.75 -7.29
C GLN A 113 -2.23 1.37 -6.91
N ALA A 114 -2.16 2.11 -5.79
CA ALA A 114 -0.91 2.67 -5.29
C ALA A 114 0.14 1.58 -5.01
N ARG A 115 -0.28 0.48 -4.38
CA ARG A 115 0.59 -0.68 -4.14
C ARG A 115 1.08 -1.31 -5.44
N GLN A 116 0.20 -1.50 -6.40
CA GLN A 116 0.55 -2.09 -7.70
C GLN A 116 1.52 -1.19 -8.48
N GLU A 117 1.27 0.12 -8.50
CA GLU A 117 2.13 1.09 -9.19
C GLU A 117 3.51 1.18 -8.53
N LEU A 118 3.57 1.11 -7.20
CA LEU A 118 4.85 1.05 -6.48
C LEU A 118 5.62 -0.22 -6.85
N LEU A 119 4.98 -1.39 -6.84
CA LEU A 119 5.59 -2.67 -7.27
C LEU A 119 6.17 -2.58 -8.67
N LYS A 120 5.43 -2.01 -9.60
CA LYS A 120 5.86 -1.81 -10.99
C LYS A 120 7.14 -0.97 -11.08
N ASN A 121 7.31 0.01 -10.20
CA ASN A 121 8.51 0.84 -10.14
C ASN A 121 9.66 0.18 -9.38
N VAL A 122 9.37 -0.62 -8.36
CA VAL A 122 10.39 -1.33 -7.55
C VAL A 122 10.97 -2.52 -8.28
N ASN A 123 10.19 -3.26 -9.06
CA ASN A 123 10.65 -4.47 -9.75
C ASN A 123 11.87 -4.25 -10.66
N PRO A 124 11.93 -3.23 -11.53
CA PRO A 124 13.12 -2.98 -12.34
C PRO A 124 14.34 -2.56 -11.49
N ILE A 125 14.12 -1.86 -10.37
CA ILE A 125 15.18 -1.49 -9.43
C ILE A 125 15.75 -2.75 -8.76
N LEU A 126 14.88 -3.64 -8.28
CA LEU A 126 15.29 -4.93 -7.71
C LEU A 126 16.07 -5.76 -8.72
N LYS A 127 15.59 -5.86 -9.97
CA LYS A 127 16.27 -6.62 -11.02
C LYS A 127 17.69 -6.10 -11.25
N THR A 128 17.84 -4.79 -11.44
CA THR A 128 19.17 -4.17 -11.64
C THR A 128 20.06 -4.41 -10.41
N TYR A 129 19.54 -4.20 -9.20
CA TYR A 129 20.30 -4.41 -7.97
C TYR A 129 20.75 -5.86 -7.80
N MET A 130 19.89 -6.82 -8.15
CA MET A 130 20.23 -8.25 -8.13
C MET A 130 21.33 -8.60 -9.13
N GLU A 131 21.28 -8.07 -10.35
CA GLU A 131 22.28 -8.28 -11.39
C GLU A 131 23.65 -7.73 -10.95
N GLU A 132 23.69 -6.49 -10.46
CA GLU A 132 24.91 -5.82 -9.99
C GLU A 132 25.57 -6.51 -8.80
N ASN A 133 24.76 -7.07 -7.88
CA ASN A 133 25.25 -7.72 -6.65
C ASN A 133 25.27 -9.25 -6.74
N LYS A 134 25.04 -9.83 -7.92
CA LYS A 134 25.02 -11.29 -8.16
C LYS A 134 24.05 -12.04 -7.23
N ILE A 135 22.92 -11.40 -6.90
CA ILE A 135 21.85 -11.97 -6.07
C ILE A 135 20.96 -12.79 -6.97
N ARG A 136 20.69 -14.04 -6.62
CA ARG A 136 19.84 -14.94 -7.42
C ARG A 136 18.41 -14.99 -6.97
N LEU A 137 18.16 -14.73 -5.67
CA LEU A 137 16.82 -14.80 -5.09
C LEU A 137 16.61 -13.72 -4.05
N VAL A 138 15.49 -13.01 -4.15
CA VAL A 138 14.96 -12.10 -3.12
C VAL A 138 13.56 -12.55 -2.75
N VAL A 139 13.27 -12.67 -1.46
CA VAL A 139 11.96 -13.05 -0.92
C VAL A 139 11.35 -11.91 -0.10
N ASP A 140 10.03 -11.94 0.07
CA ASP A 140 9.37 -11.00 0.99
C ASP A 140 9.72 -11.36 2.43
N LYS A 141 10.09 -10.36 3.23
CA LYS A 141 10.39 -10.51 4.66
C LYS A 141 9.29 -11.21 5.45
N GLN A 142 8.02 -11.05 5.03
CA GLN A 142 6.88 -11.73 5.65
C GLN A 142 6.96 -13.26 5.54
N SER A 143 7.70 -13.78 4.57
CA SER A 143 7.93 -15.23 4.37
C SER A 143 9.15 -15.75 5.14
N VAL A 144 9.91 -14.86 5.80
CA VAL A 144 11.15 -15.20 6.52
C VAL A 144 10.84 -15.32 8.01
N ILE A 145 10.97 -16.52 8.56
CA ILE A 145 10.78 -16.77 10.00
C ILE A 145 12.00 -16.26 10.79
N LEU A 146 13.20 -16.55 10.31
CA LEU A 146 14.47 -16.14 10.91
C LEU A 146 15.51 -15.96 9.79
N GLY A 147 16.29 -14.90 9.86
CA GLY A 147 17.33 -14.61 8.89
C GLY A 147 18.35 -13.61 9.43
N ASP A 148 19.55 -13.61 8.84
CA ASP A 148 20.59 -12.62 9.15
C ASP A 148 20.14 -11.26 8.62
N THR A 149 20.17 -10.23 9.47
CA THR A 149 19.78 -8.85 9.10
C THR A 149 20.65 -8.24 8.01
N THR A 150 21.86 -8.73 7.81
CA THR A 150 22.75 -8.30 6.71
C THR A 150 22.23 -8.70 5.34
N LEU A 151 21.30 -9.66 5.28
CA LEU A 151 20.63 -10.09 4.04
C LEU A 151 19.40 -9.24 3.71
N GLU A 152 19.01 -8.28 4.57
CA GLU A 152 17.91 -7.37 4.30
C GLU A 152 18.37 -6.22 3.39
N ILE A 153 17.73 -6.10 2.22
CA ILE A 153 18.06 -5.08 1.22
C ILE A 153 17.06 -3.91 1.18
N THR A 154 16.10 -3.88 2.10
CA THR A 154 14.99 -2.91 2.11
C THR A 154 15.46 -1.46 2.02
N ASP A 155 16.44 -1.07 2.85
CA ASP A 155 16.93 0.32 2.89
C ASP A 155 17.62 0.74 1.60
N LYS A 156 18.37 -0.18 0.99
CA LYS A 156 19.03 0.08 -0.30
C LYS A 156 18.02 0.30 -1.41
N ILE A 157 16.98 -0.52 -1.44
CA ILE A 157 15.93 -0.37 -2.46
C ILE A 157 15.13 0.92 -2.23
N ILE A 158 14.82 1.30 -0.98
CA ILE A 158 14.18 2.58 -0.66
C ILE A 158 15.06 3.75 -1.11
N GLU A 159 16.37 3.71 -0.85
CA GLU A 159 17.31 4.74 -1.26
C GLU A 159 17.29 4.96 -2.79
N ILE A 160 17.44 3.87 -3.57
CA ILE A 160 17.43 3.93 -5.03
C ILE A 160 16.06 4.40 -5.56
N LEU A 161 14.97 3.89 -4.97
CA LEU A 161 13.61 4.28 -5.34
C LEU A 161 13.39 5.78 -5.12
N ASN A 162 13.83 6.32 -3.98
CA ASN A 162 13.69 7.73 -3.63
C ASN A 162 14.46 8.69 -4.53
N GLN A 163 15.50 8.21 -5.21
CA GLN A 163 16.21 8.98 -6.23
C GLN A 163 15.45 9.01 -7.56
N LYS A 164 14.67 7.97 -7.87
CA LYS A 164 13.98 7.80 -9.15
C LYS A 164 12.51 8.22 -9.13
N LEU A 165 11.86 8.15 -7.97
CA LEU A 165 10.41 8.34 -7.83
C LEU A 165 10.07 9.10 -6.55
N SER A 166 9.45 10.28 -6.69
CA SER A 166 9.01 11.09 -5.56
C SER A 166 7.53 10.96 -5.23
N SER A 167 6.68 10.56 -6.19
CA SER A 167 5.23 10.41 -6.01
C SER A 167 4.67 9.35 -6.96
N LEU A 168 3.51 8.78 -6.56
CA LEU A 168 2.73 7.87 -7.41
C LEU A 168 1.57 8.61 -8.06
N LYS A 169 1.19 8.18 -9.28
CA LYS A 169 -0.07 8.58 -9.90
C LYS A 169 -1.19 7.74 -9.29
N ILE A 170 -1.98 8.35 -8.43
CA ILE A 170 -3.16 7.75 -7.81
C ILE A 170 -4.37 8.52 -8.31
N ASN A 171 -5.36 7.83 -8.86
CA ASN A 171 -6.63 8.39 -9.31
C ASN A 171 -7.64 8.48 -8.16
#